data_d1310a68ebc338d09ac55f502aef2a51
#
_entry.id   d1310a68ebc338d09ac55f502aef2a51
#
_cell.length_a   1.000
_cell.length_b   1.000
_cell.length_c   1.000
_cell.angle_alpha   90.00
_cell.angle_beta   90.00
_cell.angle_gamma   90.00
#
_symmetry.space_group_name_H-M   'P 1'
#
loop_
_entity.id
_entity.type
_entity.pdbx_description
1 polymer ?
#
loop_
_entity_poly.entity_id
_entity_poly.type
_entity_poly.pdbx_seq_one_letter_code
_entity_poly.pdbx_strand_id
1 'polypeptide(L)'
;SEKIAKFVQRKFNTDLAGDLGLTGRQRISVIFKIDKSGNVTGVRARAPHPRLEKEAQRVINLLPKMQPGKQRGKAVIVPYSLPIIFQVQD
;
A
#
# COMPACT_ATOMS: atom_id res chain seq x y z
N SER A 1 -0.50 10.13 1.87
CA SER A 1 -0.38 10.77 3.18
C SER A 1 0.66 10.05 4.02
N GLU A 2 1.30 10.78 4.90
CA GLU A 2 2.35 10.23 5.78
C GLU A 2 1.83 9.11 6.68
N LYS A 3 0.60 9.23 7.15
CA LYS A 3 0.00 8.23 8.03
C LYS A 3 -0.17 6.91 7.32
N ILE A 4 -0.59 6.94 6.07
CA ILE A 4 -0.74 5.73 5.26
C ILE A 4 0.62 5.10 5.02
N ALA A 5 1.62 5.90 4.63
CA ALA A 5 2.98 5.40 4.38
C ALA A 5 3.58 4.76 5.62
N LYS A 6 3.44 5.39 6.79
CA LYS A 6 3.94 4.85 8.06
C LYS A 6 3.24 3.56 8.44
N PHE A 7 1.92 3.51 8.25
CA PHE A 7 1.15 2.29 8.50
C PHE A 7 1.67 1.14 7.65
N VAL A 8 1.86 1.39 6.36
CA VAL A 8 2.32 0.36 5.42
C VAL A 8 3.72 -0.11 5.80
N GLN A 9 4.65 0.80 6.09
CA GLN A 9 6.01 0.42 6.50
C GLN A 9 6.02 -0.44 7.75
N ARG A 10 5.15 -0.13 8.70
CA ARG A 10 5.07 -0.87 9.96
C ARG A 10 4.46 -2.26 9.80
N LYS A 11 3.49 -2.41 8.90
CA LYS A 11 2.73 -3.65 8.75
C LYS A 11 3.29 -4.57 7.67
N PHE A 12 4.06 -4.05 6.73
CA PHE A 12 4.60 -4.85 5.63
C PHE A 12 5.68 -5.80 6.14
N ASN A 13 5.56 -7.08 5.76
CA ASN A 13 6.55 -8.09 6.11
C ASN A 13 7.74 -8.02 5.14
N THR A 14 8.75 -7.24 5.50
CA THR A 14 9.93 -7.06 4.65
C THR A 14 10.82 -8.30 4.57
N ASP A 15 10.70 -9.22 5.53
CA ASP A 15 11.47 -10.47 5.51
C ASP A 15 11.05 -11.39 4.37
N LEU A 16 9.84 -11.21 3.87
CA LEU A 16 9.30 -12.02 2.78
C LEU A 16 10.19 -11.96 1.53
N ALA A 17 10.72 -10.80 1.20
CA ALA A 17 11.57 -10.63 0.01
C ALA A 17 12.85 -11.48 0.12
N GLY A 18 13.48 -11.51 1.29
CA GLY A 18 14.64 -12.37 1.53
C GLY A 18 14.29 -13.84 1.41
N ASP A 19 13.15 -14.24 1.96
CA ASP A 19 12.67 -15.63 1.89
C ASP A 19 12.41 -16.05 0.44
N LEU A 20 12.11 -15.12 -0.44
CA LEU A 20 11.89 -15.38 -1.86
C LEU A 20 13.18 -15.34 -2.68
N GLY A 21 14.33 -15.15 -2.03
CA GLY A 21 15.62 -15.09 -2.71
C GLY A 21 15.93 -13.76 -3.38
N LEU A 22 15.16 -12.72 -3.08
CA LEU A 22 15.39 -11.37 -3.60
C LEU A 22 16.48 -10.68 -2.77
N THR A 23 17.26 -9.81 -3.41
CA THR A 23 18.32 -9.06 -2.74
C THR A 23 18.27 -7.60 -3.17
N GLY A 24 18.89 -6.75 -2.35
CA GLY A 24 19.04 -5.35 -2.68
C GLY A 24 17.78 -4.54 -2.47
N ARG A 25 17.71 -3.41 -3.17
CA ARG A 25 16.58 -2.49 -3.06
C ARG A 25 15.37 -3.03 -3.81
N GLN A 26 14.25 -3.11 -3.12
CA GLN A 26 12.99 -3.55 -3.70
C GLN A 26 12.00 -2.39 -3.72
N ARG A 27 11.24 -2.29 -4.79
CA ARG A 27 10.21 -1.27 -4.94
C ARG A 27 8.90 -1.93 -5.35
N ILE A 28 7.85 -1.58 -4.62
CA ILE A 28 6.49 -2.02 -4.92
C ILE A 28 5.66 -0.78 -5.17
N SER A 29 4.96 -0.75 -6.29
CA SER A 29 4.05 0.35 -6.61
C SER A 29 2.63 -0.09 -6.30
N VAL A 30 1.93 0.67 -5.45
CA VAL A 30 0.56 0.36 -5.04
C VAL A 30 -0.34 1.51 -5.43
N ILE A 31 -1.49 1.18 -6.02
CA ILE A 31 -2.56 2.14 -6.26
C ILE A 31 -3.83 1.64 -5.60
N PHE A 32 -4.62 2.56 -5.09
CA PHE A 32 -5.92 2.26 -4.49
C PHE A 32 -6.75 3.54 -4.45
N LYS A 33 -8.01 3.40 -4.05
CA LYS A 33 -8.91 4.55 -3.92
C LYS A 33 -9.54 4.54 -2.55
N ILE A 34 -9.80 5.72 -2.02
CA ILE A 34 -10.65 5.90 -0.84
C ILE A 34 -12.00 6.36 -1.36
N ASP A 35 -13.03 5.57 -1.12
CA ASP A 35 -14.36 5.89 -1.63
C ASP A 35 -15.05 6.96 -0.79
N LYS A 36 -16.27 7.30 -1.18
CA LYS A 36 -17.04 8.37 -0.51
C LYS A 36 -17.38 8.05 0.93
N SER A 37 -17.34 6.78 1.30
CA SER A 37 -17.60 6.31 2.68
C SER A 37 -16.31 6.16 3.50
N GLY A 38 -15.14 6.41 2.91
CA GLY A 38 -13.87 6.29 3.60
C GLY A 38 -13.25 4.89 3.52
N ASN A 39 -13.79 4.00 2.71
CA ASN A 39 -13.28 2.65 2.56
C ASN A 39 -12.24 2.56 1.46
N VAL A 40 -11.24 1.69 1.66
CA VAL A 40 -10.23 1.38 0.64
C VAL A 40 -10.85 0.47 -0.41
N THR A 41 -10.69 0.81 -1.68
CA THR A 41 -11.19 0.03 -2.80
C THR A 41 -10.18 0.02 -3.94
N GLY A 42 -10.32 -0.95 -4.86
CA GLY A 42 -9.55 -0.98 -6.10
C GLY A 42 -8.05 -1.14 -5.89
N VAL A 43 -7.63 -1.90 -4.89
CA VAL A 43 -6.22 -2.07 -4.57
C VAL A 43 -5.52 -2.86 -5.67
N ARG A 44 -4.43 -2.30 -6.20
CA ARG A 44 -3.57 -2.97 -7.17
C ARG A 44 -2.11 -2.72 -6.80
N ALA A 45 -1.29 -3.74 -6.98
CA ALA A 45 0.13 -3.66 -6.65
C ALA A 45 0.97 -4.26 -7.76
N ARG A 46 2.13 -3.66 -8.00
CA ARG A 46 3.15 -4.19 -8.91
C ARG A 46 4.46 -4.32 -8.15
N ALA A 47 5.03 -5.50 -8.23
CA ALA A 47 6.27 -5.83 -7.53
C ALA A 47 7.09 -6.82 -8.35
N PRO A 48 8.38 -7.02 -7.98
CA PRO A 48 9.23 -8.02 -8.67
C PRO A 48 8.75 -9.46 -8.51
N HIS A 49 7.88 -9.73 -7.53
CA HIS A 49 7.39 -11.08 -7.26
C HIS A 49 5.92 -11.04 -6.85
N PRO A 50 5.10 -12.00 -7.34
CA PRO A 50 3.66 -12.03 -7.00
C PRO A 50 3.36 -12.08 -5.51
N ARG A 51 4.23 -12.73 -4.72
CA ARG A 51 4.05 -12.79 -3.25
C ARG A 51 4.16 -11.41 -2.61
N LEU A 52 5.04 -10.55 -3.13
CA LEU A 52 5.15 -9.17 -2.64
C LEU A 52 3.91 -8.36 -3.02
N GLU A 53 3.35 -8.62 -4.19
CA GLU A 53 2.10 -7.97 -4.61
C GLU A 53 0.96 -8.34 -3.67
N LYS A 54 0.84 -9.62 -3.31
CA LYS A 54 -0.17 -10.07 -2.36
C LYS A 54 0.02 -9.46 -1.00
N GLU A 55 1.25 -9.37 -0.54
CA GLU A 55 1.55 -8.76 0.76
C GLU A 55 1.16 -7.29 0.77
N ALA A 56 1.47 -6.56 -0.29
CA ALA A 56 1.09 -5.15 -0.40
C ALA A 56 -0.43 -4.99 -0.37
N GLN A 57 -1.16 -5.83 -1.10
CA GLN A 57 -2.62 -5.81 -1.09
C GLN A 57 -3.17 -6.10 0.30
N ARG A 58 -2.61 -7.09 0.99
CA ARG A 58 -3.01 -7.44 2.36
C ARG A 58 -2.87 -6.24 3.29
N VAL A 59 -1.71 -5.59 3.24
CA VAL A 59 -1.42 -4.46 4.12
C VAL A 59 -2.35 -3.28 3.84
N ILE A 60 -2.57 -2.95 2.58
CA ILE A 60 -3.46 -1.85 2.23
C ILE A 60 -4.90 -2.15 2.66
N ASN A 61 -5.34 -3.40 2.53
CA ASN A 61 -6.68 -3.81 2.97
C ASN A 61 -6.84 -3.80 4.49
N LEU A 62 -5.75 -3.73 5.25
CA LEU A 62 -5.80 -3.58 6.71
C LEU A 62 -6.01 -2.13 7.15
N LEU A 63 -5.91 -1.16 6.23
CA LEU A 63 -6.12 0.23 6.58
C LEU A 63 -7.52 0.42 7.20
N PRO A 64 -7.60 1.17 8.31
CA PRO A 64 -8.90 1.44 8.91
C PRO A 64 -9.72 2.34 8.01
N LYS A 65 -11.02 2.40 8.28
CA LYS A 65 -11.90 3.34 7.59
C LYS A 65 -11.37 4.76 7.80
N MET A 66 -11.26 5.50 6.72
CA MET A 66 -10.64 6.82 6.72
C MET A 66 -11.68 7.90 6.48
N GLN A 67 -11.31 9.14 6.78
CA GLN A 67 -12.11 10.27 6.38
C GLN A 67 -12.08 10.40 4.87
N PRO A 68 -13.24 10.42 4.19
CA PRO A 68 -13.26 10.60 2.75
C PRO A 68 -12.80 12.00 2.37
N GLY A 69 -12.23 12.14 1.20
CA GLY A 69 -11.92 13.44 0.63
C GLY A 69 -13.19 14.23 0.39
N LYS A 70 -13.10 15.55 0.47
CA LYS A 70 -14.23 16.43 0.22
C LYS A 70 -13.87 17.49 -0.81
N GLN A 71 -14.82 17.78 -1.66
CA GLN A 71 -14.73 18.87 -2.62
C GLN A 71 -16.04 19.65 -2.56
N ARG A 72 -15.95 20.92 -2.26
CA ARG A 72 -17.12 21.82 -2.10
C ARG A 72 -18.13 21.24 -1.09
N GLY A 73 -17.63 20.67 0.02
CA GLY A 73 -18.47 20.11 1.06
C GLY A 73 -19.07 18.74 0.78
N LYS A 74 -18.78 18.16 -0.40
CA LYS A 74 -19.29 16.84 -0.78
C LYS A 74 -18.17 15.81 -0.77
N ALA A 75 -18.46 14.61 -0.29
CA ALA A 75 -17.53 13.50 -0.32
C ALA A 75 -17.21 13.10 -1.76
N VAL A 76 -15.93 12.84 -2.03
CA VAL A 76 -15.47 12.43 -3.35
C VAL A 76 -14.55 11.21 -3.22
N ILE A 77 -14.42 10.45 -4.31
CA ILE A 77 -13.47 9.35 -4.40
C ILE A 77 -12.08 9.95 -4.62
N VAL A 78 -11.11 9.51 -3.82
CA VAL A 78 -9.74 10.00 -3.91
C VAL A 78 -8.80 8.87 -4.30
N PRO A 79 -8.12 8.96 -5.45
CA PRO A 79 -7.11 7.97 -5.83
C PRO A 79 -5.80 8.24 -5.09
N TYR A 80 -5.11 7.15 -4.73
CA TYR A 80 -3.78 7.21 -4.11
C TYR A 80 -2.81 6.35 -4.88
N SER A 81 -1.56 6.82 -4.96
CA SER A 81 -0.44 6.06 -5.49
C SER A 81 0.66 6.10 -4.45
N LEU A 82 1.14 4.94 -4.04
CA LEU A 82 2.10 4.82 -2.95
C LEU A 82 3.23 3.88 -3.33
N PRO A 83 4.50 4.34 -3.30
CA PRO A 83 5.62 3.42 -3.43
C PRO A 83 5.98 2.84 -2.07
N ILE A 84 6.26 1.53 -2.06
CA ILE A 84 6.84 0.84 -0.90
C ILE A 84 8.25 0.48 -1.29
N ILE A 85 9.23 1.04 -0.59
CA ILE A 85 10.65 0.84 -0.90
C ILE A 85 11.34 0.32 0.35
N PHE A 86 12.10 -0.77 0.19
CA PHE A 86 12.87 -1.33 1.29
C PHE A 86 14.13 -2.00 0.76
N GLN A 87 15.09 -2.21 1.66
CA GLN A 87 16.36 -2.84 1.34
C GLN A 87 16.38 -4.24 1.92
N VAL A 88 16.63 -5.23 1.06
CA VAL A 88 16.82 -6.60 1.52
C VAL A 88 18.28 -6.77 1.91
N GLN A 89 18.52 -7.22 3.14
CA GLN A 89 19.86 -7.49 3.65
C GLN A 89 20.31 -8.87 3.20
N ASP A 90 21.55 -8.95 2.76
CA ASP A 90 22.17 -10.23 2.40
C ASP A 90 22.68 -10.96 3.63
#